data_a197febd3fc361a7ef073e63473d2fb6
#
_entry.id   a197febd3fc361a7ef073e63473d2fb6
#
_cell.length_a   1.000
_cell.length_b   1.000
_cell.length_c   1.000
_cell.angle_alpha   90.00
_cell.angle_beta   90.00
_cell.angle_gamma   90.00
#
_symmetry.space_group_name_H-M   'P 1'
#
loop_
_entity.id
_entity.type
_entity.pdbx_description
1 polymer ?
#
loop_
_entity_poly.entity_id
_entity_poly.type
_entity_poly.pdbx_seq_one_letter_code
_entity_poly.pdbx_strand_id
1 'polypeptide(L)'
;NISSCKSPHQMQGAIVKTYLANQEHIVKENIVMVSVMPCTAKKFEITREDECGAGVPDVDIVITTNELAQMLKDAEIQLEAMNPNSKFDLPLGFGTGAAVIFGVTGGVMEAALRTAVEKLTGKDTVLEYTDVRGMNGIKEASVDVNGTTVKVAVVSGLANANQLLTAIKNGTADYQFVEVMACPGGCVNGGGQPHQNAATRVLNDVPKMRGAALYQNDAGSAIRKSHENPVVKEVYESFLGEPGSEKAHELLHTSYQMR
;
A
#
# COMPACT_ATOMS: atom_id res chain seq x y z
N ASN A 1 11.50 -14.18 7.46
CA ASN A 1 11.90 -12.84 6.99
C ASN A 1 10.76 -12.05 6.32
N ILE A 2 9.53 -12.58 6.32
CA ILE A 2 8.35 -11.87 5.82
C ILE A 2 7.91 -10.86 6.89
N SER A 3 7.60 -9.63 6.48
CA SER A 3 7.03 -8.63 7.40
C SER A 3 5.69 -9.12 7.95
N SER A 4 5.48 -8.96 9.24
CA SER A 4 4.20 -9.26 9.90
C SER A 4 3.18 -8.12 9.76
N CYS A 5 3.54 -6.99 9.18
CA CYS A 5 2.60 -5.90 8.94
C CYS A 5 1.43 -6.37 8.07
N LYS A 6 0.21 -6.08 8.49
CA LYS A 6 -1.00 -6.30 7.67
C LYS A 6 -0.93 -5.48 6.38
N SER A 7 -1.71 -5.85 5.38
CA SER A 7 -1.88 -5.00 4.21
C SER A 7 -2.58 -3.69 4.58
N PRO A 8 -2.32 -2.58 3.85
CA PRO A 8 -2.86 -1.26 4.19
C PRO A 8 -4.37 -1.21 4.40
N HIS A 9 -5.16 -1.96 3.61
CA HIS A 9 -6.62 -1.93 3.78
C HIS A 9 -7.07 -2.64 5.07
N GLN A 10 -6.34 -3.68 5.52
CA GLN A 10 -6.61 -4.35 6.79
C GLN A 10 -6.23 -3.45 7.97
N MET A 11 -5.07 -2.79 7.91
CA MET A 11 -4.69 -1.78 8.92
C MET A 11 -5.74 -0.68 9.03
N GLN A 12 -6.21 -0.14 7.89
CA GLN A 12 -7.23 0.89 7.87
C GLN A 12 -8.55 0.37 8.47
N GLY A 13 -8.96 -0.85 8.14
CA GLY A 13 -10.15 -1.48 8.71
C GLY A 13 -10.07 -1.64 10.22
N ALA A 14 -8.94 -2.13 10.73
CA ALA A 14 -8.70 -2.26 12.16
C ALA A 14 -8.80 -0.91 12.88
N ILE A 15 -8.20 0.15 12.31
CA ILE A 15 -8.27 1.50 12.89
C ILE A 15 -9.68 2.10 12.81
N VAL A 16 -10.39 1.92 11.70
CA VAL A 16 -11.78 2.37 11.58
C VAL A 16 -12.67 1.71 12.62
N LYS A 17 -12.57 0.38 12.78
CA LYS A 17 -13.41 -0.38 13.72
C LYS A 17 -12.99 -0.28 15.19
N THR A 18 -11.85 0.33 15.48
CA THR A 18 -11.39 0.58 16.86
C THR A 18 -11.33 2.06 17.18
N TYR A 19 -10.39 2.79 16.61
CA TYR A 19 -10.18 4.20 16.90
C TYR A 19 -11.37 5.07 16.51
N LEU A 20 -11.77 5.03 15.22
CA LEU A 20 -12.89 5.85 14.73
C LEU A 20 -14.21 5.44 15.38
N ALA A 21 -14.46 4.15 15.52
CA ALA A 21 -15.66 3.65 16.20
C ALA A 21 -15.79 4.20 17.62
N ASN A 22 -14.69 4.27 18.36
CA ASN A 22 -14.67 4.84 19.71
C ASN A 22 -14.90 6.36 19.71
N GLN A 23 -14.25 7.09 18.76
CA GLN A 23 -14.40 8.54 18.63
C GLN A 23 -15.84 8.95 18.30
N GLU A 24 -16.48 8.23 17.40
CA GLU A 24 -17.84 8.49 16.92
C GLU A 24 -18.93 7.79 17.76
N HIS A 25 -18.54 7.07 18.81
CA HIS A 25 -19.45 6.27 19.65
C HIS A 25 -20.30 5.28 18.86
N ILE A 26 -19.72 4.69 17.80
CA ILE A 26 -20.37 3.68 16.97
C ILE A 26 -19.92 2.29 17.44
N VAL A 27 -20.91 1.38 17.57
CA VAL A 27 -20.63 -0.03 17.83
C VAL A 27 -19.93 -0.64 16.60
N LYS A 28 -18.73 -1.20 16.77
CA LYS A 28 -17.89 -1.68 15.66
C LYS A 28 -18.57 -2.69 14.75
N GLU A 29 -19.48 -3.50 15.28
CA GLU A 29 -20.32 -4.48 14.57
C GLU A 29 -21.30 -3.83 13.59
N ASN A 30 -21.61 -2.55 13.78
CA ASN A 30 -22.46 -1.76 12.88
C ASN A 30 -21.68 -1.06 11.76
N ILE A 31 -20.35 -1.21 11.73
CA ILE A 31 -19.49 -0.65 10.68
C ILE A 31 -19.23 -1.72 9.63
N VAL A 32 -19.59 -1.44 8.38
CA VAL A 32 -19.26 -2.28 7.24
C VAL A 32 -18.11 -1.64 6.48
N MET A 33 -16.92 -2.24 6.58
CA MET A 33 -15.73 -1.77 5.89
C MET A 33 -15.66 -2.39 4.49
N VAL A 34 -15.79 -1.55 3.46
CA VAL A 34 -15.71 -1.96 2.05
C VAL A 34 -14.38 -1.48 1.48
N SER A 35 -13.58 -2.39 0.97
CA SER A 35 -12.30 -2.11 0.34
C SER A 35 -12.40 -2.21 -1.18
N VAL A 36 -11.98 -1.15 -1.90
CA VAL A 36 -11.92 -1.14 -3.36
C VAL A 36 -10.48 -1.38 -3.78
N MET A 37 -10.21 -2.53 -4.43
CA MET A 37 -8.86 -2.97 -4.72
C MET A 37 -8.66 -3.34 -6.20
N PRO A 38 -7.49 -3.03 -6.80
CA PRO A 38 -7.12 -3.54 -8.11
C PRO A 38 -6.68 -5.03 -8.05
N CYS A 39 -7.11 -5.77 -7.06
CA CYS A 39 -6.57 -7.06 -6.66
C CYS A 39 -7.69 -8.06 -6.36
N THR A 40 -7.62 -9.26 -6.93
CA THR A 40 -8.54 -10.36 -6.61
C THR A 40 -8.11 -11.16 -5.38
N ALA A 41 -6.82 -11.22 -5.08
CA ALA A 41 -6.28 -11.92 -3.91
C ALA A 41 -6.74 -11.29 -2.58
N LYS A 42 -7.09 -10.01 -2.56
CA LYS A 42 -7.65 -9.33 -1.39
C LYS A 42 -9.02 -9.90 -0.97
N LYS A 43 -9.80 -10.45 -1.91
CA LYS A 43 -11.03 -11.18 -1.58
C LYS A 43 -10.77 -12.44 -0.75
N PHE A 44 -9.64 -13.10 -0.98
CA PHE A 44 -9.21 -14.22 -0.16
C PHE A 44 -8.59 -13.75 1.17
N GLU A 45 -7.81 -12.67 1.16
CA GLU A 45 -7.14 -12.15 2.36
C GLU A 45 -8.14 -11.87 3.50
N ILE A 46 -9.29 -11.26 3.21
CA ILE A 46 -10.32 -10.98 4.22
C ILE A 46 -10.98 -12.23 4.82
N THR A 47 -10.75 -13.41 4.26
CA THR A 47 -11.28 -14.67 4.81
C THR A 47 -10.31 -15.35 5.80
N ARG A 48 -9.15 -14.76 6.03
CA ARG A 48 -8.16 -15.27 6.97
C ARG A 48 -8.61 -14.98 8.40
N GLU A 49 -8.46 -15.96 9.29
CA GLU A 49 -8.90 -15.88 10.69
C GLU A 49 -8.12 -14.83 11.52
N ASP A 50 -6.90 -14.50 11.10
CA ASP A 50 -6.01 -13.55 11.77
C ASP A 50 -6.15 -12.08 11.28
N GLU A 51 -7.08 -11.80 10.36
CA GLU A 51 -7.41 -10.45 9.90
C GLU A 51 -8.62 -9.87 10.67
N CYS A 52 -8.53 -9.93 12.00
CA CYS A 52 -9.59 -9.52 12.94
C CYS A 52 -9.01 -8.80 14.18
N GLY A 53 -8.01 -7.93 14.00
CA GLY A 53 -7.38 -7.20 15.10
C GLY A 53 -8.35 -6.37 15.93
N ALA A 54 -9.44 -5.89 15.33
CA ALA A 54 -10.52 -5.23 16.04
C ALA A 54 -11.44 -6.18 16.85
N GLY A 55 -11.20 -7.50 16.85
CA GLY A 55 -12.08 -8.52 17.43
C GLY A 55 -13.33 -8.82 16.59
N VAL A 56 -13.41 -8.24 15.40
CA VAL A 56 -14.34 -8.51 14.29
C VAL A 56 -13.52 -8.43 13.01
N PRO A 57 -13.99 -8.93 11.85
CA PRO A 57 -13.24 -8.80 10.60
C PRO A 57 -12.83 -7.34 10.36
N ASP A 58 -11.55 -7.07 10.08
CA ASP A 58 -11.07 -5.71 9.86
C ASP A 58 -11.68 -5.11 8.58
N VAL A 59 -11.81 -5.92 7.53
CA VAL A 59 -12.49 -5.58 6.28
C VAL A 59 -13.59 -6.61 6.01
N ASP A 60 -14.81 -6.15 5.76
CA ASP A 60 -15.97 -7.03 5.55
C ASP A 60 -16.14 -7.43 4.08
N ILE A 61 -15.92 -6.49 3.16
CA ILE A 61 -16.15 -6.68 1.74
C ILE A 61 -14.97 -6.15 0.93
N VAL A 62 -14.56 -6.91 -0.07
CA VAL A 62 -13.61 -6.45 -1.10
C VAL A 62 -14.29 -6.47 -2.46
N ILE A 63 -14.35 -5.31 -3.10
CA ILE A 63 -14.72 -5.17 -4.51
C ILE A 63 -13.50 -4.76 -5.33
N THR A 64 -13.43 -5.23 -6.56
CA THR A 64 -12.35 -4.83 -7.47
C THR A 64 -12.67 -3.48 -8.12
N THR A 65 -11.64 -2.81 -8.63
CA THR A 65 -11.84 -1.57 -9.41
C THR A 65 -12.72 -1.80 -10.65
N ASN A 66 -12.67 -3.01 -11.23
CA ASN A 66 -13.56 -3.39 -12.34
C ASN A 66 -15.02 -3.54 -11.88
N GLU A 67 -15.25 -4.17 -10.72
CA GLU A 67 -16.60 -4.29 -10.14
C GLU A 67 -17.16 -2.92 -9.76
N LEU A 68 -16.36 -2.03 -9.16
CA LEU A 68 -16.78 -0.65 -8.89
C LEU A 68 -17.16 0.08 -10.19
N ALA A 69 -16.36 -0.06 -11.26
CA ALA A 69 -16.68 0.55 -12.55
C ALA A 69 -18.02 0.04 -13.11
N GLN A 70 -18.33 -1.24 -12.91
CA GLN A 70 -19.63 -1.80 -13.29
C GLN A 70 -20.77 -1.26 -12.42
N MET A 71 -20.57 -1.20 -11.08
CA MET A 71 -21.58 -0.64 -10.15
C MET A 71 -21.92 0.81 -10.50
N LEU A 72 -20.92 1.64 -10.85
CA LEU A 72 -21.14 3.03 -11.27
C LEU A 72 -21.97 3.10 -12.56
N LYS A 73 -21.71 2.21 -13.53
CA LYS A 73 -22.51 2.12 -14.77
C LYS A 73 -23.94 1.69 -14.50
N ASP A 74 -24.12 0.67 -13.67
CA ASP A 74 -25.46 0.14 -13.32
C ASP A 74 -26.30 1.17 -12.55
N ALA A 75 -25.62 2.04 -11.78
CA ALA A 75 -26.23 3.16 -11.06
C ALA A 75 -26.38 4.43 -11.92
N GLU A 76 -25.99 4.39 -13.21
CA GLU A 76 -26.00 5.52 -14.16
C GLU A 76 -25.22 6.76 -13.64
N ILE A 77 -24.19 6.54 -12.81
CA ILE A 77 -23.35 7.61 -12.26
C ILE A 77 -22.30 8.02 -13.31
N GLN A 78 -22.35 9.28 -13.71
CA GLN A 78 -21.37 9.89 -14.63
C GLN A 78 -20.32 10.64 -13.83
N LEU A 79 -19.10 10.12 -13.74
CA LEU A 79 -18.00 10.71 -12.97
C LEU A 79 -17.63 12.10 -13.43
N GLU A 80 -17.72 12.37 -14.74
CA GLU A 80 -17.46 13.68 -15.35
C GLU A 80 -18.44 14.77 -14.90
N ALA A 81 -19.65 14.39 -14.45
CA ALA A 81 -20.66 15.30 -13.94
C ALA A 81 -20.52 15.55 -12.42
N MET A 82 -19.65 14.81 -11.73
CA MET A 82 -19.44 15.00 -10.30
C MET A 82 -18.62 16.27 -10.00
N ASN A 83 -18.84 16.82 -8.80
CA ASN A 83 -18.08 18.00 -8.36
C ASN A 83 -16.58 17.64 -8.20
N PRO A 84 -15.67 18.22 -9.01
CA PRO A 84 -14.25 17.91 -8.94
C PRO A 84 -13.57 18.35 -7.63
N ASN A 85 -14.23 19.18 -6.83
CA ASN A 85 -13.73 19.65 -5.54
C ASN A 85 -14.26 18.84 -4.35
N SER A 86 -14.98 17.74 -4.60
CA SER A 86 -15.40 16.82 -3.53
C SER A 86 -14.19 16.26 -2.81
N LYS A 87 -14.26 16.21 -1.48
CA LYS A 87 -13.20 15.70 -0.61
C LYS A 87 -13.65 14.42 0.07
N PHE A 88 -12.70 13.63 0.49
CA PHE A 88 -12.95 12.50 1.36
C PHE A 88 -13.45 12.97 2.74
N ASP A 89 -14.26 12.15 3.38
CA ASP A 89 -14.72 12.40 4.73
C ASP A 89 -13.55 12.33 5.74
N LEU A 90 -13.59 13.17 6.75
CA LEU A 90 -12.69 13.16 7.90
C LEU A 90 -13.39 12.42 9.07
N PRO A 91 -12.63 11.89 10.05
CA PRO A 91 -11.21 12.17 10.30
C PRO A 91 -10.19 11.35 9.50
N LEU A 92 -10.42 10.13 9.11
CA LEU A 92 -9.39 9.24 8.54
C LEU A 92 -9.19 9.37 7.01
N GLY A 93 -9.77 10.36 6.37
CA GLY A 93 -9.76 10.55 4.91
C GLY A 93 -8.53 11.27 4.34
N PHE A 94 -7.48 11.52 5.14
CA PHE A 94 -6.29 12.24 4.67
C PHE A 94 -5.19 11.27 4.20
N GLY A 95 -4.84 11.36 2.92
CA GLY A 95 -3.75 10.58 2.30
C GLY A 95 -2.48 11.40 2.06
N THR A 96 -1.36 10.72 1.82
CA THR A 96 -0.08 11.31 1.41
C THR A 96 0.34 10.80 0.04
N GLY A 97 1.26 11.50 -0.62
CA GLY A 97 1.84 11.04 -1.88
C GLY A 97 2.53 9.67 -1.73
N ALA A 98 3.19 9.42 -0.59
CA ALA A 98 3.77 8.12 -0.29
C ALA A 98 2.73 6.98 -0.32
N ALA A 99 1.51 7.20 0.17
CA ALA A 99 0.45 6.19 0.12
C ALA A 99 -0.03 5.93 -1.32
N VAL A 100 -0.08 6.96 -2.15
CA VAL A 100 -0.53 6.85 -3.55
C VAL A 100 0.38 5.94 -4.37
N ILE A 101 1.71 6.08 -4.21
CA ILE A 101 2.67 5.29 -4.99
C ILE A 101 2.75 3.80 -4.61
N PHE A 102 2.10 3.37 -3.53
CA PHE A 102 2.01 1.94 -3.16
C PHE A 102 1.44 1.05 -4.27
N GLY A 103 0.67 1.63 -5.18
CA GLY A 103 0.07 0.92 -6.29
C GLY A 103 1.05 0.48 -7.39
N VAL A 104 2.27 0.99 -7.42
CA VAL A 104 3.27 0.69 -8.44
C VAL A 104 4.49 -0.02 -7.84
N THR A 105 5.13 -0.90 -8.60
CA THR A 105 6.35 -1.60 -8.16
C THR A 105 7.47 -0.62 -7.86
N GLY A 106 8.05 -0.70 -6.67
CA GLY A 106 9.02 0.23 -6.13
C GLY A 106 8.42 1.34 -5.28
N GLY A 107 7.10 1.52 -5.32
CA GLY A 107 6.44 2.60 -4.58
C GLY A 107 6.43 2.39 -3.07
N VAL A 108 6.25 1.15 -2.61
CA VAL A 108 6.35 0.82 -1.18
C VAL A 108 7.78 1.01 -0.68
N MET A 109 8.77 0.55 -1.47
CA MET A 109 10.19 0.75 -1.16
C MET A 109 10.52 2.24 -1.08
N GLU A 110 10.11 3.02 -2.05
CA GLU A 110 10.35 4.46 -2.06
C GLU A 110 9.71 5.16 -0.86
N ALA A 111 8.46 4.83 -0.53
CA ALA A 111 7.78 5.37 0.66
C ALA A 111 8.51 4.98 1.96
N ALA A 112 9.00 3.75 2.06
CA ALA A 112 9.78 3.28 3.20
C ALA A 112 11.12 4.03 3.30
N LEU A 113 11.84 4.21 2.20
CA LEU A 113 13.11 4.93 2.17
C LEU A 113 12.94 6.40 2.57
N ARG A 114 11.92 7.09 2.08
CA ARG A 114 11.60 8.47 2.48
C ARG A 114 11.47 8.62 3.99
N THR A 115 10.83 7.65 4.65
CA THR A 115 10.62 7.67 6.10
C THR A 115 11.86 7.17 6.87
N ALA A 116 12.40 6.02 6.48
CA ALA A 116 13.48 5.38 7.23
C ALA A 116 14.77 6.20 7.22
N VAL A 117 15.17 6.70 6.04
CA VAL A 117 16.41 7.49 5.94
C VAL A 117 16.32 8.77 6.77
N GLU A 118 15.19 9.48 6.71
CA GLU A 118 15.00 10.68 7.53
C GLU A 118 15.01 10.37 9.02
N LYS A 119 14.25 9.35 9.45
CA LYS A 119 14.20 8.97 10.88
C LYS A 119 15.56 8.50 11.43
N LEU A 120 16.34 7.81 10.62
CA LEU A 120 17.65 7.30 11.02
C LEU A 120 18.75 8.35 10.95
N THR A 121 18.68 9.28 10.00
CA THR A 121 19.72 10.30 9.82
C THR A 121 19.42 11.62 10.54
N GLY A 122 18.15 11.88 10.86
CA GLY A 122 17.67 13.16 11.37
C GLY A 122 17.74 14.30 10.36
N LYS A 123 17.97 13.98 9.07
CA LYS A 123 18.09 14.97 7.99
C LYS A 123 16.92 14.82 7.03
N ASP A 124 16.48 15.93 6.45
CA ASP A 124 15.51 15.91 5.38
C ASP A 124 16.06 15.07 4.19
N THR A 125 15.22 14.22 3.63
CA THR A 125 15.64 13.23 2.64
C THR A 125 15.24 13.60 1.22
N VAL A 126 15.93 12.99 0.27
CA VAL A 126 15.50 12.95 -1.13
C VAL A 126 14.09 12.36 -1.20
N LEU A 127 13.20 12.99 -1.95
CA LEU A 127 11.82 12.49 -2.15
C LEU A 127 11.70 11.53 -3.32
N GLU A 128 12.72 11.41 -4.16
CA GLU A 128 12.68 10.62 -5.38
C GLU A 128 13.84 9.63 -5.45
N TYR A 129 13.52 8.36 -5.25
CA TYR A 129 14.44 7.24 -5.37
C TYR A 129 14.25 6.57 -6.74
N THR A 130 14.78 7.19 -7.78
CA THR A 130 14.55 6.79 -9.19
C THR A 130 15.03 5.38 -9.50
N ASP A 131 16.05 4.87 -8.82
CA ASP A 131 16.62 3.53 -9.04
C ASP A 131 15.62 2.41 -8.70
N VAL A 132 14.67 2.67 -7.80
CA VAL A 132 13.62 1.69 -7.46
C VAL A 132 12.35 1.85 -8.30
N ARG A 133 12.27 2.86 -9.18
CA ARG A 133 11.15 3.11 -10.09
C ARG A 133 11.26 2.31 -11.38
N GLY A 134 10.19 2.24 -12.15
CA GLY A 134 10.13 1.60 -13.47
C GLY A 134 9.54 0.20 -13.44
N MET A 135 9.36 -0.40 -14.62
CA MET A 135 8.65 -1.67 -14.82
C MET A 135 9.57 -2.90 -14.87
N ASN A 136 10.88 -2.74 -14.68
CA ASN A 136 11.81 -3.87 -14.63
C ASN A 136 11.42 -4.83 -13.50
N GLY A 137 11.54 -6.12 -13.78
CA GLY A 137 11.13 -7.17 -12.84
C GLY A 137 11.96 -7.25 -11.57
N ILE A 138 13.24 -6.90 -11.64
CA ILE A 138 14.15 -6.76 -10.50
C ILE A 138 14.86 -5.41 -10.63
N LYS A 139 14.89 -4.65 -9.57
CA LYS A 139 15.57 -3.36 -9.44
C LYS A 139 16.31 -3.34 -8.10
N GLU A 140 17.45 -2.71 -8.09
CA GLU A 140 18.34 -2.65 -6.93
C GLU A 140 18.76 -1.21 -6.69
N ALA A 141 18.90 -0.83 -5.44
CA ALA A 141 19.42 0.46 -5.04
C ALA A 141 20.30 0.32 -3.80
N SER A 142 21.21 1.28 -3.64
CA SER A 142 22.01 1.43 -2.45
C SER A 142 21.84 2.83 -1.90
N VAL A 143 21.53 2.93 -0.61
CA VAL A 143 21.27 4.19 0.08
C VAL A 143 22.27 4.32 1.24
N ASP A 144 22.90 5.47 1.35
CA ASP A 144 23.74 5.77 2.52
C ASP A 144 22.87 6.21 3.71
N VAL A 145 23.08 5.57 4.83
CA VAL A 145 22.45 5.91 6.11
C VAL A 145 23.55 6.08 7.14
N ASN A 146 23.91 7.32 7.41
CA ASN A 146 24.97 7.67 8.38
C ASN A 146 26.31 6.96 8.10
N GLY A 147 26.73 6.87 6.85
CA GLY A 147 27.99 6.21 6.45
C GLY A 147 27.88 4.68 6.31
N THR A 148 26.69 4.11 6.53
CA THR A 148 26.42 2.70 6.28
C THR A 148 25.63 2.54 4.99
N THR A 149 26.15 1.76 4.06
CA THR A 149 25.43 1.45 2.81
C THR A 149 24.33 0.41 3.07
N VAL A 150 23.07 0.80 2.88
CA VAL A 150 21.91 -0.07 2.93
C VAL A 150 21.54 -0.46 1.50
N LYS A 151 21.58 -1.75 1.19
CA LYS A 151 21.20 -2.31 -0.11
C LYS A 151 19.73 -2.75 -0.05
N VAL A 152 18.98 -2.35 -1.06
CA VAL A 152 17.55 -2.69 -1.18
C VAL A 152 17.26 -3.28 -2.55
N ALA A 153 16.24 -4.13 -2.62
CA ALA A 153 15.76 -4.68 -3.88
C ALA A 153 14.25 -4.57 -4.01
N VAL A 154 13.79 -4.37 -5.22
CA VAL A 154 12.37 -4.33 -5.60
C VAL A 154 12.12 -5.39 -6.65
N VAL A 155 11.16 -6.25 -6.39
CA VAL A 155 10.85 -7.38 -7.26
C VAL A 155 9.38 -7.36 -7.64
N SER A 156 9.10 -7.50 -8.94
CA SER A 156 7.72 -7.69 -9.42
C SER A 156 7.58 -8.97 -10.24
N GLY A 157 6.55 -9.74 -9.92
CA GLY A 157 6.31 -11.07 -10.45
C GLY A 157 7.01 -12.18 -9.65
N LEU A 158 6.29 -13.29 -9.41
CA LEU A 158 6.77 -14.37 -8.54
C LEU A 158 7.99 -15.13 -9.09
N ALA A 159 8.16 -15.20 -10.41
CA ALA A 159 9.36 -15.79 -11.01
C ALA A 159 10.63 -14.99 -10.65
N ASN A 160 10.55 -13.67 -10.73
CA ASN A 160 11.64 -12.77 -10.33
C ASN A 160 11.89 -12.84 -8.82
N ALA A 161 10.82 -12.92 -8.00
CA ALA A 161 10.94 -13.11 -6.57
C ALA A 161 11.68 -14.40 -6.23
N ASN A 162 11.35 -15.53 -6.89
CA ASN A 162 12.05 -16.79 -6.69
C ASN A 162 13.53 -16.71 -7.08
N GLN A 163 13.85 -16.02 -8.18
CA GLN A 163 15.24 -15.79 -8.59
C GLN A 163 16.03 -15.04 -7.51
N LEU A 164 15.50 -13.91 -7.01
CA LEU A 164 16.17 -13.11 -5.99
C LEU A 164 16.30 -13.86 -4.66
N LEU A 165 15.25 -14.49 -4.19
CA LEU A 165 15.27 -15.27 -2.94
C LEU A 165 16.24 -16.46 -3.01
N THR A 166 16.37 -17.08 -4.19
CA THR A 166 17.38 -18.13 -4.41
C THR A 166 18.80 -17.57 -4.32
N ALA A 167 19.05 -16.38 -4.90
CA ALA A 167 20.35 -15.72 -4.79
C ALA A 167 20.71 -15.37 -3.33
N ILE A 168 19.73 -14.86 -2.56
CA ILE A 168 19.91 -14.58 -1.13
C ILE A 168 20.21 -15.87 -0.37
N LYS A 169 19.43 -16.93 -0.59
CA LYS A 169 19.62 -18.24 0.06
C LYS A 169 21.00 -18.84 -0.23
N ASN A 170 21.52 -18.65 -1.43
CA ASN A 170 22.85 -19.14 -1.85
C ASN A 170 23.99 -18.22 -1.40
N GLY A 171 23.72 -17.10 -0.73
CA GLY A 171 24.71 -16.13 -0.28
C GLY A 171 25.36 -15.31 -1.41
N THR A 172 24.73 -15.30 -2.61
CA THR A 172 25.23 -14.52 -3.76
C THR A 172 24.61 -13.12 -3.86
N ALA A 173 23.62 -12.83 -3.03
CA ALA A 173 22.99 -11.51 -2.88
C ALA A 173 22.73 -11.22 -1.41
N ASP A 174 22.87 -9.96 -1.02
CA ASP A 174 22.66 -9.48 0.35
C ASP A 174 21.91 -8.14 0.32
N TYR A 175 20.69 -8.14 0.86
CA TYR A 175 19.83 -6.96 0.97
C TYR A 175 19.27 -6.85 2.36
N GLN A 176 19.19 -5.61 2.87
CA GLN A 176 18.58 -5.32 4.16
C GLN A 176 17.07 -5.19 4.08
N PHE A 177 16.55 -4.83 2.89
CA PHE A 177 15.11 -4.72 2.66
C PHE A 177 14.75 -5.11 1.22
N VAL A 178 13.69 -5.91 1.06
CA VAL A 178 13.21 -6.38 -0.24
C VAL A 178 11.70 -6.14 -0.34
N GLU A 179 11.29 -5.38 -1.36
CA GLU A 179 9.89 -5.28 -1.75
C GLU A 179 9.54 -6.41 -2.74
N VAL A 180 8.44 -7.11 -2.50
CA VAL A 180 7.91 -8.14 -3.42
C VAL A 180 6.49 -7.79 -3.83
N MET A 181 6.27 -7.57 -5.12
CA MET A 181 4.95 -7.44 -5.73
C MET A 181 4.64 -8.68 -6.57
N ALA A 182 3.53 -9.38 -6.28
CA ALA A 182 3.15 -10.59 -7.03
C ALA A 182 2.76 -10.28 -8.48
N CYS A 183 2.10 -9.14 -8.73
CA CYS A 183 1.72 -8.70 -10.06
C CYS A 183 2.88 -7.99 -10.76
N PRO A 184 3.23 -8.33 -12.01
CA PRO A 184 4.22 -7.58 -12.78
C PRO A 184 3.83 -6.10 -12.92
N GLY A 185 4.74 -5.20 -12.52
CA GLY A 185 4.49 -3.77 -12.50
C GLY A 185 3.76 -3.23 -11.26
N GLY A 186 3.30 -4.12 -10.38
CA GLY A 186 2.59 -3.76 -9.14
C GLY A 186 1.07 -3.82 -9.27
N CYS A 187 0.37 -3.26 -8.29
CA CYS A 187 -1.11 -3.26 -8.21
C CYS A 187 -1.79 -2.54 -9.37
N VAL A 188 -1.11 -1.59 -10.01
CA VAL A 188 -1.59 -0.93 -11.24
C VAL A 188 -1.89 -1.91 -12.37
N ASN A 189 -1.30 -3.11 -12.33
CA ASN A 189 -1.53 -4.22 -13.24
C ASN A 189 -2.20 -5.42 -12.55
N GLY A 190 -2.88 -5.19 -11.45
CA GLY A 190 -3.59 -6.24 -10.69
C GLY A 190 -4.77 -6.83 -11.45
N GLY A 191 -5.12 -8.08 -11.13
CA GLY A 191 -6.20 -8.82 -11.78
C GLY A 191 -7.61 -8.26 -11.54
N GLY A 192 -7.76 -7.29 -10.64
CA GLY A 192 -9.01 -6.57 -10.39
C GLY A 192 -9.17 -5.27 -11.19
N GLN A 193 -8.17 -4.91 -12.01
CA GLN A 193 -8.26 -3.74 -12.88
C GLN A 193 -9.23 -3.96 -14.07
N PRO A 194 -9.89 -2.90 -14.56
CA PRO A 194 -10.72 -2.99 -15.78
C PRO A 194 -9.92 -3.50 -16.96
N HIS A 195 -10.50 -4.46 -17.66
CA HIS A 195 -9.91 -5.06 -18.86
C HIS A 195 -9.81 -4.05 -20.00
N GLN A 196 -8.66 -4.03 -20.65
CA GLN A 196 -8.43 -3.24 -21.84
C GLN A 196 -8.55 -4.13 -23.09
N ASN A 197 -9.11 -3.59 -24.17
CA ASN A 197 -9.15 -4.29 -25.44
C ASN A 197 -7.75 -4.55 -26.01
N ALA A 198 -7.64 -5.50 -26.96
CA ALA A 198 -6.35 -5.90 -27.51
C ALA A 198 -5.62 -4.73 -28.20
N ALA A 199 -6.33 -3.88 -28.94
CA ALA A 199 -5.73 -2.72 -29.61
C ALA A 199 -5.09 -1.74 -28.60
N THR A 200 -5.80 -1.43 -27.53
CA THR A 200 -5.26 -0.55 -26.47
C THR A 200 -3.99 -1.15 -25.86
N ARG A 201 -3.97 -2.47 -25.57
CA ARG A 201 -2.81 -3.12 -24.97
C ARG A 201 -1.60 -3.23 -25.90
N VAL A 202 -1.82 -3.30 -27.21
CA VAL A 202 -0.73 -3.34 -28.19
C VAL A 202 -0.13 -1.95 -28.41
N LEU A 203 -0.97 -0.91 -28.40
CA LEU A 203 -0.54 0.45 -28.69
C LEU A 203 -0.02 1.21 -27.45
N ASN A 204 -0.37 0.75 -26.23
CA ASN A 204 -0.05 1.46 -25.01
C ASN A 204 0.48 0.51 -23.92
N ASP A 205 1.50 0.95 -23.21
CA ASP A 205 1.93 0.33 -21.96
C ASP A 205 1.03 0.83 -20.81
N VAL A 206 -0.13 0.21 -20.67
CA VAL A 206 -1.17 0.61 -19.71
C VAL A 206 -0.66 0.58 -18.26
N PRO A 207 0.08 -0.44 -17.79
CA PRO A 207 0.66 -0.42 -16.45
C PRO A 207 1.58 0.77 -16.21
N LYS A 208 2.43 1.10 -17.18
CA LYS A 208 3.34 2.25 -17.11
C LYS A 208 2.57 3.57 -17.05
N MET A 209 1.52 3.73 -17.85
CA MET A 209 0.67 4.92 -17.83
C MET A 209 -0.02 5.12 -16.48
N ARG A 210 -0.58 4.02 -15.90
CA ARG A 210 -1.20 4.06 -14.58
C ARG A 210 -0.17 4.40 -13.49
N GLY A 211 1.01 3.80 -13.54
CA GLY A 211 2.10 4.11 -12.61
C GLY A 211 2.56 5.57 -12.71
N ALA A 212 2.67 6.11 -13.92
CA ALA A 212 3.02 7.52 -14.13
C ALA A 212 1.96 8.46 -13.50
N ALA A 213 0.67 8.14 -13.61
CA ALA A 213 -0.39 8.91 -12.98
C ALA A 213 -0.28 8.93 -11.45
N LEU A 214 0.10 7.80 -10.82
CA LEU A 214 0.33 7.74 -9.37
C LEU A 214 1.52 8.61 -8.95
N TYR A 215 2.63 8.56 -9.67
CA TYR A 215 3.79 9.42 -9.39
C TYR A 215 3.50 10.90 -9.64
N GLN A 216 2.69 11.22 -10.63
CA GLN A 216 2.23 12.60 -10.85
C GLN A 216 1.36 13.11 -9.70
N ASN A 217 0.48 12.26 -9.17
CA ASN A 217 -0.34 12.59 -8.01
C ASN A 217 0.54 12.77 -6.76
N ASP A 218 1.50 11.87 -6.51
CA ASP A 218 2.49 12.03 -5.43
C ASP A 218 3.25 13.36 -5.56
N ALA A 219 3.75 13.70 -6.74
CA ALA A 219 4.49 14.93 -6.96
C ALA A 219 3.65 16.19 -6.70
N GLY A 220 2.34 16.13 -6.93
CA GLY A 220 1.39 17.22 -6.64
C GLY A 220 0.87 17.21 -5.19
N SER A 221 1.20 16.22 -4.38
CA SER A 221 0.72 16.12 -3.01
C SER A 221 1.45 17.08 -2.06
N ALA A 222 0.70 17.76 -1.19
CA ALA A 222 1.27 18.69 -0.21
C ALA A 222 2.16 17.97 0.81
N ILE A 223 1.80 16.74 1.19
CA ILE A 223 2.59 15.87 2.07
C ILE A 223 2.95 14.60 1.30
N ARG A 224 4.24 14.34 1.15
CA ARG A 224 4.77 13.23 0.36
C ARG A 224 5.41 12.12 1.19
N LYS A 225 5.50 12.28 2.52
CA LYS A 225 6.09 11.31 3.45
C LYS A 225 5.01 10.76 4.38
N SER A 226 5.00 9.45 4.60
CA SER A 226 3.98 8.79 5.43
C SER A 226 4.00 9.26 6.88
N HIS A 227 5.17 9.45 7.46
CA HIS A 227 5.33 9.87 8.86
C HIS A 227 5.00 11.34 9.11
N GLU A 228 4.79 12.14 8.06
CA GLU A 228 4.32 13.52 8.18
C GLU A 228 2.80 13.64 8.18
N ASN A 229 2.07 12.55 7.88
CA ASN A 229 0.61 12.54 7.90
C ASN A 229 0.08 12.91 9.29
N PRO A 230 -0.66 14.03 9.44
CA PRO A 230 -1.14 14.48 10.74
C PRO A 230 -2.12 13.50 11.39
N VAL A 231 -2.94 12.82 10.57
CA VAL A 231 -3.90 11.82 11.06
C VAL A 231 -3.17 10.59 11.62
N VAL A 232 -2.12 10.12 10.95
CA VAL A 232 -1.31 9.00 11.44
C VAL A 232 -0.62 9.37 12.76
N LYS A 233 -0.09 10.59 12.87
CA LYS A 233 0.50 11.08 14.13
C LYS A 233 -0.53 11.09 15.24
N GLU A 234 -1.70 11.67 15.02
CA GLU A 234 -2.78 11.73 15.99
C GLU A 234 -3.22 10.33 16.46
N VAL A 235 -3.38 9.38 15.54
CA VAL A 235 -3.75 7.99 15.88
C VAL A 235 -2.68 7.33 16.75
N TYR A 236 -1.39 7.55 16.47
CA TYR A 236 -0.32 7.03 17.30
C TYR A 236 -0.30 7.71 18.67
N GLU A 237 -0.33 9.04 18.74
CA GLU A 237 -0.25 9.82 19.97
C GLU A 237 -1.44 9.58 20.91
N SER A 238 -2.65 9.45 20.36
CA SER A 238 -3.88 9.36 21.16
C SER A 238 -4.36 7.92 21.40
N PHE A 239 -3.94 6.95 20.58
CA PHE A 239 -4.55 5.63 20.60
C PHE A 239 -3.56 4.45 20.55
N LEU A 240 -2.64 4.41 19.57
CA LEU A 240 -1.73 3.27 19.39
C LEU A 240 -0.50 3.31 20.30
N GLY A 241 -0.08 4.50 20.75
CA GLY A 241 1.19 4.71 21.44
C GLY A 241 2.36 4.80 20.47
N GLU A 242 3.53 4.33 20.87
CA GLU A 242 4.71 4.34 20.02
C GLU A 242 4.63 3.26 18.92
N PRO A 243 5.28 3.47 17.75
CA PRO A 243 5.44 2.42 16.75
C PRO A 243 6.06 1.14 17.34
N GLY A 244 5.39 0.01 17.17
CA GLY A 244 5.79 -1.28 17.76
C GLY A 244 5.28 -1.50 19.19
N SER A 245 4.42 -0.63 19.72
CA SER A 245 3.69 -0.88 20.97
C SER A 245 2.84 -2.16 20.88
N GLU A 246 2.48 -2.73 22.02
CA GLU A 246 1.62 -3.91 22.10
C GLU A 246 0.31 -3.71 21.32
N LYS A 247 -0.33 -2.56 21.49
CA LYS A 247 -1.57 -2.20 20.81
C LYS A 247 -1.39 -2.02 19.29
N ALA A 248 -0.29 -1.40 18.85
CA ALA A 248 0.03 -1.31 17.43
C ALA A 248 0.29 -2.70 16.84
N HIS A 249 0.94 -3.58 17.59
CA HIS A 249 1.18 -4.96 17.18
C HIS A 249 -0.12 -5.76 17.06
N GLU A 250 -1.02 -5.65 18.03
CA GLU A 250 -2.33 -6.33 18.02
C GLU A 250 -3.17 -5.92 16.80
N LEU A 251 -3.23 -4.63 16.50
CA LEU A 251 -4.11 -4.11 15.46
C LEU A 251 -3.52 -4.15 14.05
N LEU A 252 -2.21 -3.93 13.92
CA LEU A 252 -1.56 -3.67 12.63
C LEU A 252 -0.69 -4.82 12.12
N HIS A 253 -0.56 -5.91 12.89
CA HIS A 253 0.24 -7.06 12.49
C HIS A 253 -0.60 -8.32 12.36
N THR A 254 -0.10 -9.26 11.58
CA THR A 254 -0.69 -10.57 11.29
C THR A 254 0.36 -11.66 11.41
N SER A 255 -0.06 -12.89 11.37
CA SER A 255 0.81 -14.07 11.36
C SER A 255 0.66 -14.85 10.06
N TYR A 256 1.65 -15.68 9.75
CA TYR A 256 1.61 -16.53 8.57
C TYR A 256 1.79 -17.99 9.00
N GLN A 257 0.89 -18.85 8.51
CA GLN A 257 0.99 -20.28 8.68
C GLN A 257 1.37 -20.94 7.36
N MET A 258 2.30 -21.90 7.42
CA MET A 258 2.63 -22.75 6.27
C MET A 258 1.40 -23.60 5.92
N ARG A 259 1.03 -23.60 4.66
CA ARG A 259 -0.05 -24.43 4.11
C ARG A 259 0.52 -25.67 3.46
#